data_ee7b68ed21012dd7a6aa4a1b29c6a146
#
_entry.id   ee7b68ed21012dd7a6aa4a1b29c6a146
#
_cell.length_a   1.000
_cell.length_b   1.000
_cell.length_c   1.000
_cell.angle_alpha   90.00
_cell.angle_beta   90.00
_cell.angle_gamma   90.00
#
_symmetry.space_group_name_H-M   'P 1'
#
loop_
_entity.id
_entity.type
_entity.pdbx_description
1 polymer ?
#
loop_
_entity_poly.entity_id
_entity_poly.type
_entity_poly.pdbx_seq_one_letter_code
_entity_poly.pdbx_strand_id
1 'polypeptide(L)'
;DVPTVALLDRVENLRPWTEAMFYEELRLDSFCQVVVDETQTLQAFLVARRLLDEWHLLTLKVVPPCRGRGLARTLMLALIAHTIQSEARAILLEVRVSNQSAMNLYAKLGFLSVGIRKNYYPGPTMAEDAVVMERQTNRKNEFNPF
;
A
#
# COMPACT_ATOMS: atom_id res chain seq x y z
N ASP A 1 2.04 -7.54 -16.62
CA ASP A 1 2.86 -6.48 -16.07
C ASP A 1 3.59 -6.80 -14.77
N VAL A 2 3.40 -8.03 -14.27
CA VAL A 2 4.09 -8.51 -13.07
C VAL A 2 5.62 -8.40 -13.17
N PRO A 3 6.29 -8.75 -14.28
CA PRO A 3 7.74 -8.59 -14.38
C PRO A 3 8.21 -7.16 -14.15
N THR A 4 7.51 -6.17 -14.68
CA THR A 4 7.84 -4.74 -14.52
C THR A 4 7.66 -4.31 -13.07
N VAL A 5 6.57 -4.71 -12.43
CA VAL A 5 6.29 -4.42 -11.01
C VAL A 5 7.37 -5.03 -10.12
N ALA A 6 7.72 -6.29 -10.35
CA ALA A 6 8.75 -6.98 -9.57
C ALA A 6 10.13 -6.33 -9.73
N LEU A 7 10.47 -5.88 -10.95
CA LEU A 7 11.73 -5.17 -11.20
C LEU A 7 11.80 -3.85 -10.42
N LEU A 8 10.72 -3.07 -10.42
CA LEU A 8 10.65 -1.84 -9.65
C LEU A 8 10.82 -2.07 -8.16
N ASP A 9 10.13 -3.07 -7.63
CA ASP A 9 10.23 -3.39 -6.21
C ASP A 9 11.66 -3.82 -5.84
N ARG A 10 12.34 -4.56 -6.72
CA ARG A 10 13.72 -5.00 -6.53
C ARG A 10 14.71 -3.84 -6.42
N VAL A 11 14.50 -2.78 -7.21
CA VAL A 11 15.42 -1.64 -7.22
C VAL A 11 15.35 -0.83 -5.93
N GLU A 12 14.20 -0.74 -5.31
CA GLU A 12 13.97 0.15 -4.17
C GLU A 12 13.83 -0.53 -2.83
N ASN A 13 13.72 -1.85 -2.81
CA ASN A 13 13.41 -2.60 -1.59
C ASN A 13 14.55 -3.55 -1.21
N LEU A 14 14.97 -3.54 0.05
CA LEU A 14 15.99 -4.47 0.57
C LEU A 14 15.48 -5.92 0.65
N ARG A 15 14.17 -6.11 0.71
CA ARG A 15 13.50 -7.42 0.58
C ARG A 15 12.43 -7.33 -0.49
N PRO A 16 12.83 -7.32 -1.77
CA PRO A 16 11.88 -7.13 -2.85
C PRO A 16 10.97 -8.34 -3.02
N TRP A 17 9.76 -8.07 -3.47
CA TRP A 17 8.86 -9.12 -3.91
C TRP A 17 9.37 -9.74 -5.21
N THR A 18 9.29 -11.07 -5.29
CA THR A 18 9.56 -11.80 -6.55
C THR A 18 8.34 -11.76 -7.46
N GLU A 19 8.55 -12.06 -8.74
CA GLU A 19 7.44 -12.24 -9.67
C GLU A 19 6.45 -13.30 -9.17
N ALA A 20 6.96 -14.41 -8.62
CA ALA A 20 6.13 -15.48 -8.08
C ALA A 20 5.20 -14.99 -6.96
N MET A 21 5.68 -14.10 -6.10
CA MET A 21 4.86 -13.51 -5.03
C MET A 21 3.73 -12.64 -5.61
N PHE A 22 3.99 -11.85 -6.63
CA PHE A 22 2.95 -11.06 -7.30
C PHE A 22 1.92 -11.95 -8.01
N TYR A 23 2.35 -13.00 -8.70
CA TYR A 23 1.43 -13.97 -9.32
C TYR A 23 0.58 -14.69 -8.28
N GLU A 24 1.15 -15.02 -7.12
CA GLU A 24 0.41 -15.64 -6.02
C GLU A 24 -0.73 -14.72 -5.54
N GLU A 25 -0.46 -13.43 -5.38
CA GLU A 25 -1.49 -12.46 -4.98
C GLU A 25 -2.62 -12.36 -6.01
N LEU A 26 -2.29 -12.40 -7.30
CA LEU A 26 -3.32 -12.43 -8.35
C LEU A 26 -4.20 -13.68 -8.25
N ARG A 27 -3.62 -14.84 -7.90
CA ARG A 27 -4.38 -16.09 -7.70
C ARG A 27 -5.26 -16.04 -6.46
N LEU A 28 -4.86 -15.34 -5.41
CA LEU A 28 -5.61 -15.23 -4.16
C LEU A 28 -6.75 -14.21 -4.21
N ASP A 29 -7.06 -13.69 -5.38
CA ASP A 29 -8.09 -12.67 -5.59
C ASP A 29 -7.83 -11.41 -4.76
N SER A 30 -6.56 -11.05 -4.61
CA SER A 30 -6.14 -9.83 -3.95
C SER A 30 -6.52 -8.59 -4.76
N PHE A 31 -6.62 -7.45 -4.10
CA PHE A 31 -6.83 -6.17 -4.77
C PHE A 31 -5.49 -5.67 -5.33
N CYS A 32 -5.35 -5.73 -6.65
CA CYS A 32 -4.14 -5.32 -7.35
C CYS A 32 -4.48 -4.21 -8.34
N GLN A 33 -3.82 -3.07 -8.22
CA GLN A 33 -4.04 -1.92 -9.09
C GLN A 33 -2.72 -1.38 -9.61
N VAL A 34 -2.72 -0.94 -10.85
CA VAL A 34 -1.59 -0.25 -11.48
C VAL A 34 -2.05 1.07 -12.06
N VAL A 35 -1.14 2.03 -12.11
CA VAL A 35 -1.31 3.26 -12.88
C VAL A 35 -0.28 3.24 -14.00
N VAL A 36 -0.73 3.43 -15.23
CA VAL A 36 0.13 3.52 -16.42
C VAL A 36 -0.13 4.83 -17.14
N ASP A 37 0.87 5.29 -17.88
CA ASP A 37 0.71 6.46 -18.74
C ASP A 37 0.11 6.08 -20.11
N GLU A 38 0.01 7.05 -21.02
CA GLU A 38 -0.53 6.86 -22.36
C GLU A 38 0.26 5.84 -23.19
N THR A 39 1.54 5.63 -22.87
CA THR A 39 2.40 4.65 -23.53
C THR A 39 2.42 3.28 -22.86
N GLN A 40 1.53 3.06 -21.87
CA GLN A 40 1.46 1.85 -21.05
C GLN A 40 2.71 1.66 -20.16
N THR A 41 3.42 2.74 -19.86
CA THR A 41 4.55 2.71 -18.93
C THR A 41 4.03 2.78 -17.50
N LEU A 42 4.49 1.86 -16.65
CA LEU A 42 4.08 1.78 -15.25
C LEU A 42 4.53 3.00 -14.45
N GLN A 43 3.61 3.64 -13.76
CA GLN A 43 3.87 4.79 -12.89
C GLN A 43 3.71 4.48 -11.41
N ALA A 44 2.80 3.60 -11.06
CA ALA A 44 2.53 3.21 -9.68
C ALA A 44 1.79 1.88 -9.60
N PHE A 45 1.89 1.20 -8.46
CA PHE A 45 1.10 0.00 -8.20
C PHE A 45 0.77 -0.15 -6.71
N LEU A 46 -0.29 -0.91 -6.45
CA LEU A 46 -0.74 -1.25 -5.11
C LEU A 46 -1.20 -2.71 -5.09
N VAL A 47 -0.82 -3.43 -4.02
CA VAL A 47 -1.32 -4.78 -3.73
C VAL A 47 -1.85 -4.81 -2.31
N ALA A 48 -3.08 -5.29 -2.14
CA ALA A 48 -3.69 -5.53 -0.84
C ALA A 48 -4.36 -6.90 -0.83
N ARG A 49 -4.33 -7.56 0.33
CA ARG A 49 -4.90 -8.89 0.54
C ARG A 49 -6.01 -8.81 1.59
N ARG A 50 -7.09 -9.53 1.35
CA ARG A 50 -8.13 -9.71 2.35
C ARG A 50 -7.77 -10.85 3.29
N LEU A 51 -7.83 -10.58 4.60
CA LEU A 51 -7.73 -11.57 5.66
C LEU A 51 -8.96 -11.42 6.55
N LEU A 52 -9.85 -12.42 6.52
CA LEU A 52 -11.13 -12.39 7.22
C LEU A 52 -11.93 -11.15 6.82
N ASP A 53 -12.18 -10.22 7.74
CA ASP A 53 -12.95 -9.01 7.53
C ASP A 53 -12.09 -7.74 7.37
N GLU A 54 -10.79 -7.90 7.16
CA GLU A 54 -9.84 -6.79 7.02
C GLU A 54 -9.07 -6.88 5.70
N TRP A 55 -8.70 -5.72 5.15
CA TRP A 55 -7.76 -5.63 4.05
C TRP A 55 -6.39 -5.22 4.58
N HIS A 56 -5.35 -5.89 4.13
CA HIS A 56 -3.96 -5.57 4.46
C HIS A 56 -3.26 -5.02 3.24
N LEU A 57 -2.80 -3.77 3.33
CA LEU A 57 -1.94 -3.19 2.30
C LEU A 57 -0.57 -3.85 2.39
N LEU A 58 -0.18 -4.56 1.33
CA LEU A 58 1.07 -5.30 1.29
C LEU A 58 2.19 -4.47 0.65
N THR A 59 1.88 -3.75 -0.42
CA THR A 59 2.85 -2.88 -1.08
C THR A 59 2.15 -1.75 -1.84
N LEU A 60 2.79 -0.59 -1.83
CA LEU A 60 2.38 0.60 -2.58
C LEU A 60 3.65 1.32 -3.03
N LYS A 61 3.81 1.47 -4.34
CA LYS A 61 4.99 2.09 -4.94
C LYS A 61 4.60 3.07 -6.03
N VAL A 62 5.31 4.19 -6.06
CA VAL A 62 5.27 5.16 -7.16
C VAL A 62 6.69 5.27 -7.70
N VAL A 63 6.85 5.15 -9.03
CA VAL A 63 8.17 5.29 -9.65
C VAL A 63 8.72 6.69 -9.37
N PRO A 64 10.04 6.84 -9.10
CA PRO A 64 10.61 8.12 -8.67
C PRO A 64 10.23 9.33 -9.52
N PRO A 65 10.27 9.26 -10.88
CA PRO A 65 9.91 10.43 -11.71
C PRO A 65 8.45 10.85 -11.60
N CYS A 66 7.57 9.97 -11.10
CA CYS A 66 6.13 10.21 -11.01
C CYS A 66 5.66 10.59 -9.60
N ARG A 67 6.58 10.71 -8.64
CA ARG A 67 6.25 11.11 -7.27
C ARG A 67 5.80 12.57 -7.19
N GLY A 68 5.01 12.88 -6.16
CA GLY A 68 4.47 14.23 -5.95
C GLY A 68 3.29 14.59 -6.83
N ARG A 69 2.69 13.63 -7.54
CA ARG A 69 1.53 13.84 -8.44
C ARG A 69 0.22 13.26 -7.90
N GLY A 70 0.21 12.79 -6.66
CA GLY A 70 -0.99 12.24 -6.04
C GLY A 70 -1.34 10.80 -6.46
N LEU A 71 -0.44 10.05 -7.09
CA LEU A 71 -0.72 8.68 -7.55
C LEU A 71 -0.93 7.71 -6.39
N ALA A 72 -0.13 7.82 -5.33
CA ALA A 72 -0.31 7.00 -4.13
C ALA A 72 -1.68 7.27 -3.50
N ARG A 73 -2.09 8.54 -3.41
CA ARG A 73 -3.40 8.93 -2.91
C ARG A 73 -4.52 8.33 -3.75
N THR A 74 -4.41 8.41 -5.06
CA THR A 74 -5.40 7.83 -6.00
C THR A 74 -5.56 6.34 -5.79
N LEU A 75 -4.46 5.59 -5.67
CA LEU A 75 -4.48 4.15 -5.41
C LEU A 75 -5.08 3.81 -4.05
N MET A 76 -4.74 4.56 -3.02
CA MET A 76 -5.31 4.37 -1.68
C MET A 76 -6.81 4.66 -1.65
N LEU A 77 -7.27 5.69 -2.35
CA LEU A 77 -8.71 5.98 -2.46
C LEU A 77 -9.46 4.83 -3.14
N ALA A 78 -8.87 4.22 -4.16
CA ALA A 78 -9.45 3.04 -4.81
C ALA A 78 -9.54 1.86 -3.85
N LEU A 79 -8.51 1.61 -3.04
CA LEU A 79 -8.54 0.56 -2.02
C LEU A 79 -9.60 0.84 -0.96
N ILE A 80 -9.69 2.07 -0.48
CA ILE A 80 -10.70 2.46 0.52
C ILE A 80 -12.11 2.21 -0.02
N ALA A 81 -12.38 2.64 -1.25
CA ALA A 81 -13.69 2.42 -1.89
C ALA A 81 -14.01 0.93 -2.03
N HIS A 82 -13.03 0.12 -2.44
CA HIS A 82 -13.18 -1.33 -2.56
C HIS A 82 -13.43 -1.99 -1.21
N THR A 83 -12.76 -1.54 -0.16
CA THR A 83 -12.92 -2.04 1.21
C THR A 83 -14.34 -1.77 1.72
N ILE A 84 -14.86 -0.56 1.49
CA ILE A 84 -16.23 -0.20 1.88
C ILE A 84 -17.24 -1.07 1.12
N GLN A 85 -17.05 -1.23 -0.19
CA GLN A 85 -17.92 -2.01 -1.05
C GLN A 85 -17.96 -3.50 -0.68
N SER A 86 -16.83 -4.03 -0.24
CA SER A 86 -16.71 -5.44 0.19
C SER A 86 -17.15 -5.66 1.63
N GLU A 87 -17.65 -4.64 2.32
CA GLU A 87 -18.13 -4.68 3.71
C GLU A 87 -17.06 -5.15 4.71
N ALA A 88 -15.81 -4.91 4.40
CA ALA A 88 -14.73 -5.20 5.32
C ALA A 88 -14.69 -4.16 6.46
N ARG A 89 -14.20 -4.59 7.61
CA ARG A 89 -14.17 -3.78 8.85
C ARG A 89 -13.13 -2.67 8.80
N ALA A 90 -11.96 -2.96 8.24
CA ALA A 90 -10.81 -2.06 8.30
C ALA A 90 -9.78 -2.35 7.21
N ILE A 91 -8.87 -1.39 7.04
CA ILE A 91 -7.62 -1.55 6.32
C ILE A 91 -6.48 -1.41 7.32
N LEU A 92 -5.52 -2.34 7.28
CA LEU A 92 -4.28 -2.27 8.04
C LEU A 92 -3.08 -2.13 7.11
N LEU A 93 -2.06 -1.46 7.58
CA LEU A 93 -0.77 -1.34 6.89
C LEU A 93 0.38 -1.21 7.88
N GLU A 94 1.58 -1.50 7.43
CA GLU A 94 2.83 -1.18 8.12
C GLU A 94 3.61 -0.16 7.28
N VAL A 95 4.24 0.79 7.97
CA VAL A 95 5.05 1.82 7.34
C VAL A 95 6.32 2.04 8.16
N ARG A 96 7.46 2.24 7.49
CA ARG A 96 8.72 2.55 8.19
C ARG A 96 8.56 3.82 9.02
N VAL A 97 9.09 3.82 10.24
CA VAL A 97 9.07 5.02 11.10
C VAL A 97 9.75 6.22 10.42
N SER A 98 10.74 5.99 9.57
CA SER A 98 11.42 7.04 8.80
C SER A 98 10.62 7.58 7.62
N ASN A 99 9.58 6.86 7.17
CA ASN A 99 8.80 7.26 6.01
C ASN A 99 7.69 8.25 6.39
N GLN A 100 8.10 9.47 6.75
CA GLN A 100 7.18 10.52 7.20
C GLN A 100 6.18 10.92 6.11
N SER A 101 6.61 10.93 4.85
CA SER A 101 5.75 11.27 3.72
C SER A 101 4.57 10.30 3.60
N ALA A 102 4.83 9.00 3.69
CA ALA A 102 3.77 7.98 3.66
C ALA A 102 2.86 8.08 4.88
N MET A 103 3.42 8.23 6.08
CA MET A 103 2.62 8.39 7.30
C MET A 103 1.68 9.60 7.22
N ASN A 104 2.15 10.72 6.68
CA ASN A 104 1.34 11.91 6.48
C ASN A 104 0.19 11.65 5.49
N LEU A 105 0.46 10.94 4.40
CA LEU A 105 -0.57 10.55 3.44
C LEU A 105 -1.64 9.69 4.11
N TYR A 106 -1.23 8.65 4.82
CA TYR A 106 -2.19 7.75 5.47
C TYR A 106 -2.99 8.46 6.55
N ALA A 107 -2.36 9.31 7.36
CA ALA A 107 -3.07 10.11 8.36
C ALA A 107 -4.16 11.01 7.72
N LYS A 108 -3.85 11.65 6.60
CA LYS A 108 -4.84 12.46 5.85
C LYS A 108 -5.98 11.63 5.29
N LEU A 109 -5.76 10.36 5.05
CA LEU A 109 -6.78 9.42 4.57
C LEU A 109 -7.57 8.75 5.69
N GLY A 110 -7.34 9.14 6.94
CA GLY A 110 -8.09 8.64 8.10
C GLY A 110 -7.48 7.44 8.80
N PHE A 111 -6.24 7.09 8.49
CA PHE A 111 -5.51 6.04 9.21
C PHE A 111 -4.98 6.59 10.54
N LEU A 112 -5.03 5.75 11.57
CA LEU A 112 -4.51 6.03 12.91
C LEU A 112 -3.43 5.03 13.27
N SER A 113 -2.40 5.47 13.99
CA SER A 113 -1.38 4.56 14.53
C SER A 113 -1.99 3.71 15.64
N VAL A 114 -1.85 2.40 15.52
CA VAL A 114 -2.40 1.43 16.49
C VAL A 114 -1.33 0.56 17.13
N GLY A 115 -0.08 0.63 16.68
CA GLY A 115 0.99 -0.16 17.26
C GLY A 115 2.32 0.07 16.57
N ILE A 116 3.35 -0.59 17.09
CA ILE A 116 4.70 -0.60 16.54
C ILE A 116 5.18 -2.04 16.47
N ARG A 117 5.75 -2.42 15.33
CA ARG A 117 6.48 -3.67 15.16
C ARG A 117 7.97 -3.39 15.21
N LYS A 118 8.63 -3.84 16.27
CA LYS A 118 10.08 -3.64 16.46
C LYS A 118 10.88 -4.40 15.41
N ASN A 119 11.92 -3.75 14.87
CA ASN A 119 12.87 -4.36 13.94
C ASN A 119 12.22 -5.06 12.74
N TYR A 120 11.10 -4.52 12.24
CA TYR A 120 10.30 -5.15 11.20
C TYR A 120 10.93 -5.05 9.82
N TYR A 121 11.50 -3.89 9.49
CA TYR A 121 12.11 -3.64 8.18
C TYR A 121 13.63 -3.82 8.25
N PRO A 122 14.24 -4.49 7.25
CA PRO A 122 15.70 -4.54 7.16
C PRO A 122 16.25 -3.16 6.79
N GLY A 123 17.37 -2.80 7.39
CA GLY A 123 18.11 -1.59 7.09
C GLY A 123 19.53 -1.92 6.62
N PRO A 124 20.29 -0.92 6.10
CA PRO A 124 21.66 -1.12 5.63
C PRO A 124 22.63 -1.56 6.75
N THR A 125 22.42 -1.06 7.97
CA THR A 125 23.26 -1.35 9.14
C THR A 125 22.48 -1.93 10.30
N MET A 126 21.20 -1.55 10.46
CA MET A 126 20.33 -2.06 11.51
C MET A 126 18.87 -2.06 11.03
N ALA A 127 18.07 -2.92 11.64
CA ALA A 127 16.64 -3.00 11.34
C ALA A 127 15.90 -1.73 11.79
N GLU A 128 14.81 -1.45 11.14
CA GLU A 128 13.94 -0.30 11.43
C GLU A 128 12.57 -0.76 11.87
N ASP A 129 11.98 -0.04 12.84
CA ASP A 129 10.64 -0.32 13.31
C ASP A 129 9.58 0.04 12.25
N ALA A 130 8.45 -0.65 12.30
CA ALA A 130 7.25 -0.30 11.56
C ALA A 130 6.19 0.31 12.47
N VAL A 131 5.56 1.37 12.01
CA VAL A 131 4.30 1.85 12.59
C VAL A 131 3.16 1.07 11.94
N VAL A 132 2.31 0.47 12.75
CA VAL A 132 1.07 -0.17 12.28
C VAL A 132 -0.03 0.88 12.30
N MET A 133 -0.68 1.06 11.15
CA MET A 133 -1.79 2.00 11.01
C MET A 133 -3.05 1.29 10.56
N GLU A 134 -4.18 1.78 11.04
CA GLU A 134 -5.50 1.22 10.76
C GLU A 134 -6.48 2.31 10.36
N ARG A 135 -7.29 2.03 9.34
CA ARG A 135 -8.46 2.82 8.99
C ARG A 135 -9.70 1.94 9.09
N GLN A 136 -10.59 2.25 10.02
CA GLN A 136 -11.89 1.60 10.13
C GLN A 136 -12.84 2.10 9.05
N THR A 137 -13.61 1.19 8.43
CA THR A 137 -14.52 1.51 7.33
C THR A 137 -15.88 2.01 7.82
N ASN A 138 -16.27 1.70 9.06
CA ASN A 138 -17.57 2.03 9.64
C ASN A 138 -17.66 3.43 10.25
N ARG A 139 -16.72 4.30 9.95
CA ARG A 139 -16.83 5.71 10.35
C ARG A 139 -17.94 6.38 9.53
N LYS A 140 -19.13 6.41 10.10
CA LYS A 140 -20.24 7.16 9.52
C LYS A 140 -19.80 8.62 9.39
N ASN A 141 -19.76 9.12 8.17
CA ASN A 141 -19.66 10.53 7.79
C ASN A 141 -18.29 11.22 7.83
N GLU A 142 -17.16 10.55 7.96
CA GLU A 142 -15.88 11.28 8.10
C GLU A 142 -15.03 11.38 6.83
N PHE A 143 -15.37 10.67 5.78
CA PHE A 143 -14.56 10.70 4.57
C PHE A 143 -15.43 10.86 3.33
N ASN A 144 -15.37 12.06 2.74
CA ASN A 144 -15.90 12.33 1.40
C ASN A 144 -14.71 12.47 0.45
N PRO A 145 -14.44 11.49 -0.43
CA PRO A 145 -13.31 11.54 -1.35
C PRO A 145 -13.48 12.54 -2.50
N PHE A 146 -14.66 13.15 -2.60
CA PHE A 146 -15.00 14.05 -3.72
C PHE A 146 -15.28 15.47 -3.29
#